data_61aad628febd0bcc13359cb32858fb8f
#
_entry.id   61aad628febd0bcc13359cb32858fb8f
#
_cell.length_a   1.000
_cell.length_b   1.000
_cell.length_c   1.000
_cell.angle_alpha   90.00
_cell.angle_beta   90.00
_cell.angle_gamma   90.00
#
_symmetry.space_group_name_H-M   'P 1'
#
loop_
_entity.id
_entity.type
_entity.pdbx_description
1 polymer ?
#
loop_
_entity_poly.entity_id
_entity_poly.type
_entity_poly.pdbx_seq_one_letter_code
_entity_poly.pdbx_strand_id
1 'polypeptide(L)'
;MFSMTQMVRRAAQTQPNVFATVDGDRFQTWTEFEKKIASFANGLQQLGIGADGCVAILALNSDRYFEFMFATPWAGAIFQPINTRLAGPEVVYWLNDSEARVLLVDKNFAPMIDAIKDQLQHVKHFVFVDDGQLPEGYIAYADVVDNEPVADANRSGDDAAGLFYTGGTTGRSKGVMLSHTNFVTNALQSLSVLGVEKNSRILHVAPMFHIADAF
;
A
#
# COMPACT_ATOMS: atom_id res chain seq x y z
N MET A 1 -4.55 -17.26 -13.43
CA MET A 1 -5.48 -16.41 -12.68
C MET A 1 -4.77 -15.08 -12.43
N PHE A 2 -5.44 -13.94 -12.54
CA PHE A 2 -4.79 -12.64 -12.39
C PHE A 2 -4.41 -12.37 -10.93
N SER A 3 -3.16 -11.91 -10.70
CA SER A 3 -2.67 -11.49 -9.39
C SER A 3 -1.79 -10.24 -9.54
N MET A 4 -1.98 -9.26 -8.67
CA MET A 4 -1.15 -8.05 -8.63
C MET A 4 0.33 -8.38 -8.40
N THR A 5 0.61 -9.27 -7.46
CA THR A 5 1.97 -9.66 -7.09
C THR A 5 2.70 -10.39 -8.21
N GLN A 6 1.96 -11.10 -9.07
CA GLN A 6 2.54 -11.75 -10.25
C GLN A 6 3.19 -10.76 -11.22
N MET A 7 2.68 -9.52 -11.31
CA MET A 7 3.29 -8.48 -12.16
C MET A 7 4.70 -8.14 -11.67
N VAL A 8 4.88 -7.98 -10.37
CA VAL A 8 6.20 -7.72 -9.76
C VAL A 8 7.14 -8.91 -9.97
N ARG A 9 6.69 -10.13 -9.66
CA ARG A 9 7.47 -11.35 -9.85
C ARG A 9 7.92 -11.51 -11.32
N ARG A 10 7.03 -11.22 -12.26
CA ARG A 10 7.34 -11.25 -13.69
C ARG A 10 8.38 -10.21 -14.08
N ALA A 11 8.27 -8.99 -13.56
CA ALA A 11 9.23 -7.92 -13.79
C ALA A 11 10.62 -8.30 -13.25
N ALA A 12 10.71 -8.80 -12.02
CA ALA A 12 11.95 -9.27 -11.42
C ALA A 12 12.61 -10.41 -12.21
N GLN A 13 11.81 -11.34 -12.76
CA GLN A 13 12.34 -12.43 -13.60
C GLN A 13 12.86 -11.96 -14.97
N THR A 14 12.19 -10.98 -15.59
CA THR A 14 12.48 -10.59 -16.98
C THR A 14 13.36 -9.35 -17.09
N GLN A 15 13.41 -8.51 -16.04
CA GLN A 15 14.13 -7.25 -16.00
C GLN A 15 14.79 -7.01 -14.62
N PRO A 16 15.55 -7.98 -14.07
CA PRO A 16 16.01 -7.98 -12.67
C PRO A 16 16.77 -6.71 -12.28
N ASN A 17 17.56 -6.15 -13.18
CA ASN A 17 18.48 -5.04 -12.95
C ASN A 17 17.93 -3.68 -13.43
N VAL A 18 16.68 -3.62 -13.91
CA VAL A 18 16.02 -2.35 -14.27
C VAL A 18 15.39 -1.77 -13.01
N PHE A 19 15.44 -0.45 -12.88
CA PHE A 19 14.82 0.23 -11.74
C PHE A 19 13.30 0.07 -11.75
N ALA A 20 12.77 -0.43 -10.65
CA ALA A 20 11.35 -0.52 -10.36
C ALA A 20 10.84 0.83 -9.83
N THR A 21 11.57 1.43 -8.90
CA THR A 21 11.23 2.71 -8.29
C THR A 21 12.45 3.65 -8.23
N VAL A 22 12.17 4.94 -8.32
CA VAL A 22 13.13 6.03 -8.12
C VAL A 22 12.42 7.11 -7.29
N ASP A 23 12.92 7.39 -6.10
CA ASP A 23 12.38 8.42 -5.21
C ASP A 23 13.53 9.20 -4.57
N GLY A 24 13.81 10.41 -5.08
CA GLY A 24 14.98 11.18 -4.71
C GLY A 24 16.28 10.39 -4.96
N ASP A 25 17.02 10.15 -3.89
CA ASP A 25 18.28 9.37 -3.92
C ASP A 25 18.08 7.87 -3.66
N ARG A 26 16.83 7.42 -3.50
CA ARG A 26 16.50 6.01 -3.32
C ARG A 26 16.13 5.38 -4.67
N PHE A 27 16.84 4.31 -4.99
CA PHE A 27 16.68 3.55 -6.23
C PHE A 27 16.52 2.08 -5.89
N GLN A 28 15.55 1.42 -6.49
CA GLN A 28 15.37 -0.02 -6.34
C GLN A 28 15.22 -0.67 -7.71
N THR A 29 15.98 -1.71 -7.96
CA THR A 29 15.77 -2.61 -9.10
C THR A 29 14.56 -3.50 -8.84
N TRP A 30 14.03 -4.15 -9.89
CA TRP A 30 12.91 -5.08 -9.72
C TRP A 30 13.25 -6.25 -8.78
N THR A 31 14.49 -6.73 -8.77
CA THR A 31 14.94 -7.77 -7.81
C THR A 31 14.93 -7.25 -6.38
N GLU A 32 15.43 -6.05 -6.15
CA GLU A 32 15.44 -5.43 -4.82
C GLU A 32 14.03 -5.11 -4.35
N PHE A 33 13.17 -4.62 -5.24
CA PHE A 33 11.77 -4.32 -4.94
C PHE A 33 10.99 -5.60 -4.57
N GLU A 34 11.11 -6.69 -5.36
CA GLU A 34 10.48 -7.98 -5.05
C GLU A 34 10.93 -8.48 -3.66
N LYS A 35 12.24 -8.45 -3.39
CA LYS A 35 12.77 -8.84 -2.08
C LYS A 35 12.22 -7.96 -0.97
N LYS A 36 12.18 -6.64 -1.18
CA LYS A 36 11.69 -5.68 -0.19
C LYS A 36 10.22 -5.92 0.15
N ILE A 37 9.35 -6.07 -0.85
CA ILE A 37 7.92 -6.34 -0.59
C ILE A 37 7.69 -7.69 0.08
N ALA A 38 8.49 -8.71 -0.24
CA ALA A 38 8.41 -10.02 0.43
C ALA A 38 8.85 -9.94 1.91
N SER A 39 9.88 -9.16 2.21
CA SER A 39 10.34 -8.90 3.59
C SER A 39 9.32 -8.05 4.36
N PHE A 40 8.77 -7.02 3.72
CA PHE A 40 7.71 -6.20 4.30
C PHE A 40 6.45 -7.03 4.60
N ALA A 41 6.07 -7.93 3.69
CA ALA A 41 4.95 -8.86 3.92
C ALA A 41 5.17 -9.72 5.16
N ASN A 42 6.40 -10.22 5.40
CA ASN A 42 6.74 -10.92 6.64
C ASN A 42 6.54 -10.03 7.87
N GLY A 43 7.03 -8.79 7.82
CA GLY A 43 6.82 -7.85 8.93
C GLY A 43 5.35 -7.61 9.23
N LEU A 44 4.51 -7.46 8.21
CA LEU A 44 3.06 -7.35 8.39
C LEU A 44 2.46 -8.62 9.02
N GLN A 45 2.91 -9.80 8.62
CA GLN A 45 2.47 -11.07 9.21
C GLN A 45 2.90 -11.18 10.68
N GLN A 46 4.10 -10.70 11.04
CA GLN A 46 4.56 -10.64 12.44
C GLN A 46 3.73 -9.67 13.29
N LEU A 47 3.17 -8.61 12.69
CA LEU A 47 2.20 -7.72 13.31
C LEU A 47 0.78 -8.32 13.38
N GLY A 48 0.61 -9.58 13.02
CA GLY A 48 -0.67 -10.31 13.09
C GLY A 48 -1.59 -10.06 11.90
N ILE A 49 -1.07 -9.55 10.78
CA ILE A 49 -1.83 -9.42 9.53
C ILE A 49 -1.81 -10.77 8.81
N GLY A 50 -3.00 -11.29 8.54
CA GLY A 50 -3.22 -12.51 7.76
C GLY A 50 -4.18 -12.28 6.61
N ALA A 51 -4.68 -13.37 6.04
CA ALA A 51 -5.64 -13.32 4.93
C ALA A 51 -6.82 -12.41 5.27
N ASP A 52 -7.18 -11.56 4.32
CA ASP A 52 -8.27 -10.58 4.39
C ASP A 52 -8.11 -9.51 5.51
N GLY A 53 -6.95 -9.45 6.20
CA GLY A 53 -6.65 -8.37 7.12
C GLY A 53 -6.47 -7.03 6.39
N CYS A 54 -6.98 -5.94 6.95
CA CYS A 54 -6.82 -4.61 6.35
C CYS A 54 -5.59 -3.89 6.92
N VAL A 55 -4.75 -3.36 6.02
CA VAL A 55 -3.61 -2.49 6.32
C VAL A 55 -3.83 -1.16 5.63
N ALA A 56 -3.82 -0.07 6.40
CA ALA A 56 -4.05 1.27 5.86
C ALA A 56 -2.75 2.09 5.76
N ILE A 57 -2.75 3.08 4.87
CA ILE A 57 -1.68 4.07 4.77
C ILE A 57 -2.25 5.48 4.68
N LEU A 58 -1.69 6.40 5.46
CA LEU A 58 -1.94 7.83 5.41
C LEU A 58 -0.60 8.55 5.25
N ALA A 59 -0.19 8.76 4.02
CA ALA A 59 1.10 9.32 3.65
C ALA A 59 1.05 10.02 2.30
N LEU A 60 2.05 10.86 2.00
CA LEU A 60 2.28 11.38 0.66
C LEU A 60 2.92 10.32 -0.25
N ASN A 61 2.92 10.59 -1.55
CA ASN A 61 3.56 9.72 -2.55
C ASN A 61 5.03 9.45 -2.20
N SER A 62 5.44 8.19 -2.26
CA SER A 62 6.83 7.77 -2.05
C SER A 62 7.03 6.34 -2.58
N ASP A 63 8.29 5.92 -2.68
CA ASP A 63 8.66 4.53 -2.94
C ASP A 63 8.08 3.57 -1.89
N ARG A 64 8.05 3.97 -0.60
CA ARG A 64 7.48 3.19 0.51
C ARG A 64 5.97 3.01 0.37
N TYR A 65 5.29 4.01 -0.19
CA TYR A 65 3.88 3.90 -0.54
C TYR A 65 3.67 2.82 -1.61
N PHE A 66 4.51 2.81 -2.63
CA PHE A 66 4.47 1.81 -3.69
C PHE A 66 4.79 0.41 -3.17
N GLU A 67 5.81 0.29 -2.29
CA GLU A 67 6.11 -0.97 -1.60
C GLU A 67 4.91 -1.51 -0.80
N PHE A 68 4.23 -0.63 -0.04
CA PHE A 68 3.03 -0.99 0.72
C PHE A 68 1.92 -1.59 -0.17
N MET A 69 1.68 -1.00 -1.34
CA MET A 69 0.61 -1.45 -2.25
C MET A 69 0.82 -2.87 -2.76
N PHE A 70 2.06 -3.36 -2.83
CA PHE A 70 2.38 -4.72 -3.24
C PHE A 70 2.71 -5.66 -2.08
N ALA A 71 3.32 -5.17 -1.01
CA ALA A 71 3.63 -5.98 0.17
C ALA A 71 2.37 -6.46 0.89
N THR A 72 1.33 -5.62 0.95
CA THR A 72 0.06 -5.99 1.61
C THR A 72 -0.63 -7.15 0.89
N PRO A 73 -0.87 -7.14 -0.44
CA PRO A 73 -1.38 -8.31 -1.16
C PRO A 73 -0.41 -9.50 -1.14
N TRP A 74 0.91 -9.28 -1.09
CA TRP A 74 1.89 -10.36 -0.94
C TRP A 74 1.72 -11.11 0.38
N ALA A 75 1.38 -10.39 1.46
CA ALA A 75 1.01 -10.98 2.75
C ALA A 75 -0.37 -11.67 2.75
N GLY A 76 -1.16 -11.52 1.69
CA GLY A 76 -2.52 -12.03 1.58
C GLY A 76 -3.60 -11.09 2.10
N ALA A 77 -3.24 -9.83 2.38
CA ALA A 77 -4.07 -8.81 3.01
C ALA A 77 -4.63 -7.79 2.02
N ILE A 78 -5.48 -6.90 2.49
CA ILE A 78 -6.16 -5.85 1.73
C ILE A 78 -5.50 -4.51 2.06
N PHE A 79 -4.97 -3.80 1.06
CA PHE A 79 -4.42 -2.47 1.27
C PHE A 79 -5.50 -1.39 1.20
N GLN A 80 -5.42 -0.40 2.10
CA GLN A 80 -6.35 0.73 2.17
C GLN A 80 -5.60 2.05 2.11
N PRO A 81 -5.57 2.74 0.97
CA PRO A 81 -5.05 4.09 0.89
C PRO A 81 -6.05 5.08 1.46
N ILE A 82 -5.57 6.00 2.33
CA ILE A 82 -6.40 7.03 2.93
C ILE A 82 -6.16 8.36 2.23
N ASN A 83 -7.24 9.06 1.90
CA ASN A 83 -7.18 10.37 1.31
C ASN A 83 -6.53 11.39 2.27
N THR A 84 -5.41 11.95 1.88
CA THR A 84 -4.61 12.90 2.67
C THR A 84 -5.29 14.26 2.91
N ARG A 85 -6.46 14.50 2.30
CA ARG A 85 -7.25 15.74 2.47
C ARG A 85 -8.35 15.60 3.51
N LEU A 86 -8.51 14.42 4.12
CA LEU A 86 -9.53 14.18 5.14
C LEU A 86 -9.16 14.84 6.46
N ALA A 87 -10.19 15.27 7.20
CA ALA A 87 -10.05 15.68 8.58
C ALA A 87 -10.04 14.45 9.52
N GLY A 88 -9.53 14.62 10.74
CA GLY A 88 -9.39 13.54 11.72
C GLY A 88 -10.65 12.68 11.92
N PRO A 89 -11.86 13.25 12.11
CA PRO A 89 -13.08 12.45 12.26
C PRO A 89 -13.42 11.55 11.07
N GLU A 90 -13.07 11.98 9.84
CA GLU A 90 -13.27 11.18 8.64
C GLU A 90 -12.26 10.02 8.57
N VAL A 91 -11.01 10.28 8.98
CA VAL A 91 -9.97 9.24 9.09
C VAL A 91 -10.38 8.19 10.14
N VAL A 92 -10.89 8.62 11.29
CA VAL A 92 -11.43 7.71 12.32
C VAL A 92 -12.54 6.84 11.74
N TYR A 93 -13.48 7.45 11.01
CA TYR A 93 -14.56 6.70 10.39
C TYR A 93 -14.03 5.63 9.41
N TRP A 94 -13.12 6.00 8.50
CA TRP A 94 -12.59 5.04 7.50
C TRP A 94 -11.82 3.89 8.13
N LEU A 95 -10.97 4.19 9.13
CA LEU A 95 -10.16 3.17 9.82
C LEU A 95 -11.00 2.21 10.66
N ASN A 96 -12.06 2.71 11.30
CA ASN A 96 -12.95 1.87 12.09
C ASN A 96 -13.90 1.04 11.21
N ASP A 97 -14.42 1.63 10.12
CA ASP A 97 -15.32 0.94 9.18
C ASP A 97 -14.60 -0.17 8.38
N SER A 98 -13.31 0.03 8.06
CA SER A 98 -12.47 -0.97 7.39
C SER A 98 -11.85 -2.01 8.33
N GLU A 99 -11.98 -1.82 9.64
CA GLU A 99 -11.31 -2.63 10.66
C GLU A 99 -9.79 -2.74 10.45
N ALA A 100 -9.16 -1.66 9.93
CA ALA A 100 -7.72 -1.63 9.70
C ALA A 100 -6.94 -1.89 11.00
N ARG A 101 -6.00 -2.84 10.96
CA ARG A 101 -5.22 -3.25 12.14
C ARG A 101 -3.83 -2.63 12.21
N VAL A 102 -3.26 -2.29 11.07
CA VAL A 102 -1.98 -1.59 10.94
C VAL A 102 -2.22 -0.32 10.15
N LEU A 103 -1.67 0.79 10.63
CA LEU A 103 -1.71 2.07 9.95
C LEU A 103 -0.28 2.57 9.70
N LEU A 104 0.08 2.72 8.44
CA LEU A 104 1.32 3.36 8.02
C LEU A 104 1.10 4.87 7.96
N VAL A 105 2.04 5.65 8.51
CA VAL A 105 1.90 7.12 8.62
C VAL A 105 3.23 7.80 8.34
N ASP A 106 3.22 8.86 7.54
CA ASP A 106 4.38 9.73 7.38
C ASP A 106 4.40 10.89 8.41
N LYS A 107 5.49 11.65 8.45
CA LYS A 107 5.68 12.78 9.38
C LYS A 107 4.63 13.87 9.25
N ASN A 108 3.99 14.02 8.07
CA ASN A 108 3.02 15.08 7.84
C ASN A 108 1.68 14.79 8.57
N PHE A 109 1.37 13.51 8.74
CA PHE A 109 0.08 13.08 9.32
C PHE A 109 0.21 12.48 10.73
N ALA A 110 1.42 12.15 11.20
CA ALA A 110 1.63 11.62 12.54
C ALA A 110 0.99 12.51 13.65
N PRO A 111 1.10 13.85 13.63
CA PRO A 111 0.46 14.70 14.64
C PRO A 111 -1.09 14.61 14.63
N MET A 112 -1.69 14.45 13.44
CA MET A 112 -3.14 14.25 13.34
C MET A 112 -3.54 12.89 13.91
N ILE A 113 -2.79 11.83 13.60
CA ILE A 113 -3.06 10.49 14.12
C ILE A 113 -2.88 10.46 15.63
N ASP A 114 -1.87 11.12 16.20
CA ASP A 114 -1.69 11.23 17.66
C ASP A 114 -2.89 11.89 18.37
N ALA A 115 -3.53 12.84 17.71
CA ALA A 115 -4.71 13.52 18.26
C ALA A 115 -5.99 12.67 18.22
N ILE A 116 -6.04 11.61 17.40
CA ILE A 116 -7.24 10.78 17.20
C ILE A 116 -7.04 9.30 17.56
N LYS A 117 -5.83 8.86 17.90
CA LYS A 117 -5.51 7.43 18.08
C LYS A 117 -6.38 6.73 19.11
N ASP A 118 -6.81 7.43 20.16
CA ASP A 118 -7.69 6.86 21.19
C ASP A 118 -9.12 6.56 20.68
N GLN A 119 -9.50 7.06 19.51
CA GLN A 119 -10.76 6.81 18.84
C GLN A 119 -10.69 5.65 17.81
N LEU A 120 -9.49 5.12 17.58
CA LEU A 120 -9.25 4.03 16.62
C LEU A 120 -9.48 2.68 17.31
N GLN A 121 -10.59 2.01 16.98
CA GLN A 121 -11.04 0.81 17.67
C GLN A 121 -10.24 -0.44 17.29
N HIS A 122 -9.73 -0.50 16.06
CA HIS A 122 -9.13 -1.70 15.48
C HIS A 122 -7.63 -1.58 15.23
N VAL A 123 -7.10 -0.37 15.03
CA VAL A 123 -5.68 -0.14 14.79
C VAL A 123 -4.87 -0.49 16.03
N LYS A 124 -3.98 -1.48 15.88
CA LYS A 124 -3.09 -1.96 16.96
C LYS A 124 -1.66 -1.50 16.80
N HIS A 125 -1.24 -1.24 15.57
CA HIS A 125 0.15 -0.91 15.24
C HIS A 125 0.19 0.31 14.32
N PHE A 126 1.03 1.27 14.70
CA PHE A 126 1.33 2.46 13.92
C PHE A 126 2.75 2.31 13.38
N VAL A 127 2.94 2.37 12.07
CA VAL A 127 4.25 2.26 11.41
C VAL A 127 4.62 3.62 10.84
N PHE A 128 5.76 4.16 11.25
CA PHE A 128 6.25 5.44 10.75
C PHE A 128 7.07 5.23 9.48
N VAL A 129 6.53 5.69 8.35
CA VAL A 129 7.11 5.45 7.02
C VAL A 129 7.99 6.58 6.50
N ASP A 130 8.56 7.37 7.39
CA ASP A 130 9.44 8.48 7.01
C ASP A 130 10.84 8.27 7.61
N ASP A 131 11.81 9.07 7.14
CA ASP A 131 13.13 9.17 7.74
C ASP A 131 13.13 10.27 8.80
N GLY A 132 13.88 10.09 9.89
CA GLY A 132 14.00 11.07 10.94
C GLY A 132 13.63 10.54 12.33
N GLN A 133 13.22 11.44 13.22
CA GLN A 133 12.90 11.06 14.58
C GLN A 133 11.61 10.24 14.61
N LEU A 134 11.71 9.02 15.14
CA LEU A 134 10.56 8.14 15.34
C LEU A 134 9.64 8.72 16.44
N PRO A 135 8.35 8.95 16.16
CA PRO A 135 7.41 9.38 17.18
C PRO A 135 7.18 8.28 18.24
N GLU A 136 6.83 8.68 19.45
CA GLU A 136 6.53 7.72 20.52
C GLU A 136 5.31 6.86 20.20
N GLY A 137 5.45 5.55 20.41
CA GLY A 137 4.38 4.58 20.15
C GLY A 137 4.27 4.13 18.69
N TYR A 138 5.22 4.55 17.84
CA TYR A 138 5.30 4.05 16.45
C TYR A 138 6.41 3.02 16.31
N ILE A 139 6.22 2.10 15.38
CA ILE A 139 7.22 1.14 14.91
C ILE A 139 7.98 1.80 13.75
N ALA A 140 9.29 1.71 13.72
CA ALA A 140 10.05 2.23 12.59
C ALA A 140 9.80 1.38 11.34
N TYR A 141 9.71 2.04 10.17
CA TYR A 141 9.55 1.34 8.89
C TYR A 141 10.62 0.26 8.68
N ALA A 142 11.87 0.56 9.04
CA ALA A 142 12.98 -0.39 8.94
C ALA A 142 12.70 -1.70 9.72
N ASP A 143 12.13 -1.61 10.92
CA ASP A 143 11.83 -2.79 11.74
C ASP A 143 10.77 -3.70 11.10
N VAL A 144 9.93 -3.15 10.22
CA VAL A 144 8.90 -3.91 9.51
C VAL A 144 9.43 -4.51 8.20
N VAL A 145 10.41 -3.86 7.55
CA VAL A 145 10.92 -4.31 6.24
C VAL A 145 12.23 -5.07 6.31
N ASP A 146 13.00 -4.98 7.40
CA ASP A 146 14.26 -5.70 7.57
C ASP A 146 14.02 -7.10 8.16
N ASN A 147 13.22 -7.89 7.45
CA ASN A 147 12.86 -9.25 7.79
C ASN A 147 13.30 -10.22 6.67
N GLU A 148 13.35 -11.51 6.97
CA GLU A 148 13.55 -12.52 5.94
C GLU A 148 12.35 -12.51 4.96
N PRO A 149 12.60 -12.56 3.65
CA PRO A 149 11.51 -12.59 2.66
C PRO A 149 10.62 -13.82 2.85
N VAL A 150 9.32 -13.65 2.76
CA VAL A 150 8.34 -14.75 2.77
C VAL A 150 7.80 -15.04 1.38
N ALA A 151 7.29 -16.24 1.20
CA ALA A 151 6.58 -16.62 -0.01
C ALA A 151 5.31 -15.77 -0.17
N ASP A 152 5.00 -15.45 -1.43
CA ASP A 152 3.74 -14.82 -1.81
C ASP A 152 2.55 -15.67 -1.34
N ALA A 153 1.56 -15.06 -0.72
CA ALA A 153 0.32 -15.71 -0.32
C ALA A 153 -0.50 -16.23 -1.51
N ASN A 154 -0.12 -15.86 -2.74
CA ASN A 154 -0.74 -16.28 -4.01
C ASN A 154 -2.25 -15.97 -4.11
N ARG A 155 -2.69 -14.89 -3.46
CA ARG A 155 -4.06 -14.38 -3.65
C ARG A 155 -4.24 -13.91 -5.09
N SER A 156 -5.42 -14.14 -5.65
CA SER A 156 -5.63 -13.91 -7.09
C SER A 156 -7.12 -13.92 -7.45
N GLY A 157 -7.41 -13.57 -8.69
CA GLY A 157 -8.78 -13.61 -9.20
C GLY A 157 -9.68 -12.62 -8.48
N ASP A 158 -10.77 -13.08 -7.92
CA ASP A 158 -11.78 -12.27 -7.24
C ASP A 158 -11.49 -12.03 -5.75
N ASP A 159 -10.36 -12.55 -5.23
CA ASP A 159 -9.89 -12.19 -3.90
C ASP A 159 -9.72 -10.68 -3.80
N ALA A 160 -10.17 -10.08 -2.70
CA ALA A 160 -10.00 -8.65 -2.46
C ALA A 160 -8.50 -8.32 -2.29
N ALA A 161 -8.05 -7.24 -2.93
CA ALA A 161 -6.68 -6.76 -2.84
C ALA A 161 -6.60 -5.35 -2.29
N GLY A 162 -7.56 -4.47 -2.62
CA GLY A 162 -7.58 -3.08 -2.17
C GLY A 162 -8.97 -2.61 -1.77
N LEU A 163 -9.00 -1.66 -0.82
CA LEU A 163 -10.23 -1.03 -0.32
C LEU A 163 -10.11 0.49 -0.50
N PHE A 164 -10.94 1.04 -1.38
CA PHE A 164 -10.94 2.47 -1.70
C PHE A 164 -12.25 3.13 -1.29
N TYR A 165 -12.16 4.20 -0.52
CA TYR A 165 -13.34 4.94 -0.12
C TYR A 165 -13.70 6.03 -1.14
N THR A 166 -14.97 6.11 -1.47
CA THR A 166 -15.49 7.14 -2.36
C THR A 166 -16.12 8.29 -1.57
N GLY A 167 -15.96 9.52 -2.05
CA GLY A 167 -16.71 10.67 -1.54
C GLY A 167 -18.20 10.48 -1.86
N GLY A 168 -19.01 10.14 -0.86
CA GLY A 168 -20.45 10.01 -1.03
C GLY A 168 -21.10 11.39 -1.28
N THR A 169 -21.84 11.55 -2.37
CA THR A 169 -22.62 12.76 -2.65
C THR A 169 -23.88 12.88 -1.76
N THR A 170 -24.26 11.81 -1.05
CA THR A 170 -25.53 11.70 -0.32
C THR A 170 -25.41 11.14 1.10
N GLY A 171 -24.19 11.10 1.70
CA GLY A 171 -24.02 10.54 3.04
C GLY A 171 -22.57 10.19 3.37
N ARG A 172 -22.36 9.21 4.24
CA ARG A 172 -21.03 8.73 4.60
C ARG A 172 -20.33 8.06 3.42
N SER A 173 -19.02 8.24 3.32
CA SER A 173 -18.16 7.54 2.36
C SER A 173 -18.37 6.04 2.43
N LYS A 174 -18.27 5.36 1.30
CA LYS A 174 -18.41 3.89 1.19
C LYS A 174 -17.09 3.29 0.72
N GLY A 175 -16.68 2.20 1.37
CA GLY A 175 -15.54 1.41 0.95
C GLY A 175 -15.89 0.54 -0.26
N VAL A 176 -15.12 0.66 -1.33
CA VAL A 176 -15.20 -0.17 -2.53
C VAL A 176 -14.08 -1.18 -2.49
N MET A 177 -14.42 -2.46 -2.37
CA MET A 177 -13.45 -3.55 -2.44
C MET A 177 -13.11 -3.85 -3.91
N LEU A 178 -11.84 -3.81 -4.23
CA LEU A 178 -11.31 -4.14 -5.55
C LEU A 178 -10.52 -5.44 -5.48
N SER A 179 -10.78 -6.34 -6.44
CA SER A 179 -10.10 -7.62 -6.53
C SER A 179 -8.78 -7.53 -7.30
N HIS A 180 -7.96 -8.56 -7.20
CA HIS A 180 -6.78 -8.72 -8.05
C HIS A 180 -7.12 -8.63 -9.55
N THR A 181 -8.25 -9.22 -9.97
CA THR A 181 -8.73 -9.13 -11.36
C THR A 181 -9.00 -7.69 -11.76
N ASN A 182 -9.63 -6.88 -10.90
CA ASN A 182 -9.91 -5.47 -11.21
C ASN A 182 -8.61 -4.69 -11.49
N PHE A 183 -7.61 -4.81 -10.61
CA PHE A 183 -6.33 -4.10 -10.78
C PHE A 183 -5.58 -4.54 -12.04
N VAL A 184 -5.43 -5.85 -12.24
CA VAL A 184 -4.68 -6.36 -13.41
C VAL A 184 -5.40 -6.01 -14.71
N THR A 185 -6.73 -6.11 -14.75
CA THR A 185 -7.51 -5.75 -15.94
C THR A 185 -7.38 -4.26 -16.25
N ASN A 186 -7.47 -3.39 -15.23
CA ASN A 186 -7.27 -1.97 -15.40
C ASN A 186 -5.87 -1.64 -15.94
N ALA A 187 -4.83 -2.24 -15.37
CA ALA A 187 -3.46 -2.07 -15.85
C ALA A 187 -3.30 -2.49 -17.31
N LEU A 188 -3.85 -3.65 -17.72
CA LEU A 188 -3.82 -4.11 -19.10
C LEU A 188 -4.56 -3.18 -20.07
N GLN A 189 -5.70 -2.64 -19.66
CA GLN A 189 -6.46 -1.65 -20.45
C GLN A 189 -5.66 -0.35 -20.58
N SER A 190 -5.06 0.13 -19.50
CA SER A 190 -4.25 1.36 -19.48
C SER A 190 -3.03 1.25 -20.40
N LEU A 191 -2.35 0.11 -20.45
CA LEU A 191 -1.24 -0.13 -21.36
C LEU A 191 -1.64 0.09 -22.83
N SER A 192 -2.83 -0.33 -23.23
CA SER A 192 -3.31 -0.20 -24.62
C SER A 192 -3.62 1.26 -25.01
N VAL A 193 -3.99 2.09 -24.04
CA VAL A 193 -4.39 3.50 -24.26
C VAL A 193 -3.20 4.45 -24.12
N LEU A 194 -2.32 4.20 -23.12
CA LEU A 194 -1.22 5.10 -22.79
C LEU A 194 0.02 4.89 -23.66
N GLY A 195 0.05 3.86 -24.50
CA GLY A 195 1.22 3.54 -25.34
C GLY A 195 2.47 3.23 -24.53
N VAL A 196 2.31 2.62 -23.38
CA VAL A 196 3.44 2.24 -22.50
C VAL A 196 4.26 1.15 -23.19
N GLU A 197 5.55 1.42 -23.38
CA GLU A 197 6.49 0.51 -23.99
C GLU A 197 7.46 -0.07 -22.94
N LYS A 198 8.22 -1.10 -23.36
CA LYS A 198 9.31 -1.63 -22.55
C LYS A 198 10.29 -0.49 -22.21
N ASN A 199 10.63 -0.34 -20.93
CA ASN A 199 11.47 0.72 -20.36
C ASN A 199 10.82 2.11 -20.26
N SER A 200 9.53 2.25 -20.49
CA SER A 200 8.81 3.48 -20.13
C SER A 200 8.96 3.79 -18.65
N ARG A 201 9.05 5.08 -18.33
CA ARG A 201 9.06 5.57 -16.95
C ARG A 201 7.78 6.36 -16.71
N ILE A 202 7.11 6.06 -15.63
CA ILE A 202 5.86 6.73 -15.22
C ILE A 202 6.17 7.56 -13.99
N LEU A 203 5.73 8.81 -14.00
CA LEU A 203 5.83 9.71 -12.86
C LEU A 203 4.49 9.75 -12.13
N HIS A 204 4.48 9.34 -10.87
CA HIS A 204 3.32 9.44 -9.98
C HIS A 204 3.13 10.89 -9.51
N VAL A 205 2.39 11.68 -10.27
CA VAL A 205 2.13 13.12 -10.01
C VAL A 205 0.84 13.32 -9.23
N ALA A 206 -0.18 12.54 -9.55
CA ALA A 206 -1.42 12.55 -8.78
C ALA A 206 -1.24 11.83 -7.43
N PRO A 207 -2.10 12.07 -6.44
CA PRO A 207 -1.98 11.38 -5.16
C PRO A 207 -2.21 9.87 -5.29
N MET A 208 -1.27 9.06 -4.79
CA MET A 208 -1.32 7.59 -4.84
C MET A 208 -2.48 6.99 -4.04
N PHE A 209 -3.11 7.77 -3.16
CA PHE A 209 -4.34 7.32 -2.50
C PHE A 209 -5.55 7.26 -3.44
N HIS A 210 -5.45 7.88 -4.62
CA HIS A 210 -6.52 7.90 -5.60
C HIS A 210 -6.28 6.83 -6.67
N ILE A 211 -7.32 6.05 -6.99
CA ILE A 211 -7.23 4.95 -7.95
C ILE A 211 -6.69 5.36 -9.33
N ALA A 212 -6.87 6.62 -9.72
CA ALA A 212 -6.41 7.13 -11.01
C ALA A 212 -4.87 7.28 -11.12
N ASP A 213 -4.13 7.27 -10.00
CA ASP A 213 -2.66 7.30 -10.00
C ASP A 213 -2.09 5.96 -9.55
N ALA A 214 -2.84 5.22 -8.75
CA ALA A 214 -2.38 3.96 -8.17
C ALA A 214 -2.22 2.85 -9.23
N PHE A 215 -3.04 2.88 -10.32
CA PHE A 215 -3.07 1.81 -11.34
C PHE A 215 -3.54 2.31 -12.69
#